data_4330b564cf7f6d7948ceae5a3b81e265
#
_entry.id   4330b564cf7f6d7948ceae5a3b81e265
#
_cell.length_a   1.000
_cell.length_b   1.000
_cell.length_c   1.000
_cell.angle_alpha   90.00
_cell.angle_beta   90.00
_cell.angle_gamma   90.00
#
_symmetry.space_group_name_H-M   'P 1'
#
loop_
_entity.id
_entity.type
_entity.pdbx_description
1 polymer ?
#
loop_
_entity_poly.entity_id
_entity_poly.type
_entity_poly.pdbx_seq_one_letter_code
_entity_poly.pdbx_strand_id
1 'polypeptide(L)'
;MSKSQINLPKTAFSMKANLPTREPEILDYWQKINLYDEIRNSSKGREKFVLHDGPPYANGNIHMGTALNKILKDIIVKFHQMDGKDSIYVPGWDCHGLPIEWKIEEQYKNCLLYTSDAADDP
;
A
#
# COMPACT_ATOMS: atom_id res chain seq x y z
N MET A 1 17.06 37.71 33.16
CA MET A 1 16.92 36.44 32.43
C MET A 1 16.00 36.69 31.24
N SER A 2 16.53 36.69 30.03
CA SER A 2 15.75 36.81 28.80
C SER A 2 14.89 35.55 28.64
N LYS A 3 13.57 35.71 28.61
CA LYS A 3 12.66 34.61 28.26
C LYS A 3 12.93 34.27 26.80
N SER A 4 13.50 33.10 26.55
CA SER A 4 13.63 32.58 25.18
C SER A 4 12.25 32.51 24.55
N GLN A 5 12.01 33.31 23.53
CA GLN A 5 10.74 33.35 22.79
C GLN A 5 10.71 32.11 21.91
N ILE A 6 9.82 31.17 22.20
CA ILE A 6 9.63 29.97 21.35
C ILE A 6 8.80 30.42 20.15
N ASN A 7 9.41 30.39 18.99
CA ASN A 7 8.72 30.62 17.72
C ASN A 7 8.04 29.35 17.26
N LEU A 8 6.75 29.23 17.53
CA LEU A 8 5.92 28.16 16.97
C LEU A 8 5.44 28.53 15.58
N PRO A 9 5.49 27.62 14.60
CA PRO A 9 4.98 27.89 13.27
C PRO A 9 3.47 28.15 13.33
N LYS A 10 3.02 29.22 12.67
CA LYS A 10 1.59 29.46 12.42
C LYS A 10 1.21 28.72 11.14
N THR A 11 0.32 27.75 11.24
CA THR A 11 -0.11 26.94 10.12
C THR A 11 -1.63 26.73 10.16
N ALA A 12 -2.25 26.58 8.99
CA ALA A 12 -3.65 26.21 8.86
C ALA A 12 -3.88 24.69 9.07
N PHE A 13 -2.81 23.90 9.18
CA PHE A 13 -2.95 22.48 9.46
C PHE A 13 -3.46 22.24 10.88
N SER A 14 -4.40 21.32 11.02
CA SER A 14 -4.91 20.91 12.32
C SER A 14 -3.81 20.26 13.16
N MET A 15 -3.76 20.58 14.45
CA MET A 15 -2.87 19.92 15.41
C MET A 15 -3.17 18.43 15.57
N LYS A 16 -4.42 18.02 15.33
CA LYS A 16 -4.84 16.63 15.31
C LYS A 16 -5.02 16.19 13.86
N ALA A 17 -4.35 15.12 13.48
CA ALA A 17 -4.47 14.58 12.13
C ALA A 17 -5.88 14.04 11.83
N ASN A 18 -6.55 13.44 12.84
CA ASN A 18 -7.88 12.83 12.73
C ASN A 18 -8.01 11.89 11.51
N LEU A 19 -7.00 11.05 11.30
CA LEU A 19 -6.87 10.21 10.10
C LEU A 19 -8.08 9.32 9.81
N PRO A 20 -8.73 8.68 10.82
CA PRO A 20 -9.88 7.83 10.54
C PRO A 20 -11.04 8.52 9.81
N THR A 21 -11.16 9.85 9.99
CA THR A 21 -12.18 10.67 9.30
C THR A 21 -11.62 11.26 8.02
N ARG A 22 -10.41 11.81 8.07
CA ARG A 22 -9.85 12.56 6.95
C ARG A 22 -9.39 11.68 5.79
N GLU A 23 -8.88 10.47 6.05
CA GLU A 23 -8.43 9.59 4.97
C GLU A 23 -9.57 9.17 4.03
N PRO A 24 -10.75 8.74 4.52
CA PRO A 24 -11.89 8.49 3.64
C PRO A 24 -12.31 9.71 2.82
N GLU A 25 -12.35 10.91 3.43
CA GLU A 25 -12.71 12.15 2.73
C GLU A 25 -11.72 12.48 1.60
N ILE A 26 -10.42 12.25 1.84
CA ILE A 26 -9.38 12.45 0.83
C ILE A 26 -9.51 11.44 -0.31
N LEU A 27 -9.78 10.16 0.01
CA LEU A 27 -10.00 9.13 -1.00
C LEU A 27 -11.21 9.45 -1.88
N ASP A 28 -12.33 9.84 -1.28
CA ASP A 28 -13.52 10.27 -2.00
C ASP A 28 -13.25 11.46 -2.91
N TYR A 29 -12.49 12.43 -2.44
CA TYR A 29 -12.07 13.57 -3.23
C TYR A 29 -11.21 13.15 -4.43
N TRP A 30 -10.21 12.29 -4.22
CA TRP A 30 -9.35 11.78 -5.29
C TRP A 30 -10.13 11.00 -6.36
N GLN A 31 -11.13 10.23 -5.94
CA GLN A 31 -12.02 9.54 -6.87
C GLN A 31 -12.85 10.53 -7.69
N LYS A 32 -13.44 11.55 -7.05
CA LYS A 32 -14.26 12.57 -7.73
C LYS A 32 -13.49 13.33 -8.80
N ILE A 33 -12.23 13.64 -8.56
CA ILE A 33 -11.37 14.34 -9.53
C ILE A 33 -10.63 13.40 -10.47
N ASN A 34 -10.84 12.08 -10.37
CA ASN A 34 -10.14 11.05 -11.14
C ASN A 34 -8.60 11.22 -11.11
N LEU A 35 -8.07 11.50 -9.92
CA LEU A 35 -6.68 11.93 -9.70
C LEU A 35 -5.66 10.99 -10.34
N TYR A 36 -5.87 9.69 -10.28
CA TYR A 36 -4.91 8.72 -10.81
C TYR A 36 -4.73 8.86 -12.32
N ASP A 37 -5.82 8.93 -13.06
CA ASP A 37 -5.77 9.09 -14.52
C ASP A 37 -5.19 10.45 -14.93
N GLU A 38 -5.49 11.51 -14.18
CA GLU A 38 -4.89 12.83 -14.39
C GLU A 38 -3.36 12.79 -14.21
N ILE A 39 -2.88 12.12 -13.15
CA ILE A 39 -1.43 11.91 -12.94
C ILE A 39 -0.84 11.12 -14.11
N ARG A 40 -1.47 10.02 -14.53
CA ARG A 40 -0.98 9.20 -15.66
C ARG A 40 -0.95 10.00 -16.97
N ASN A 41 -1.98 10.78 -17.24
CA ASN A 41 -2.03 11.62 -18.42
C ASN A 41 -0.96 12.71 -18.44
N SER A 42 -0.76 13.39 -17.32
CA SER A 42 0.25 14.44 -17.17
C SER A 42 1.69 13.91 -17.22
N SER A 43 1.88 12.61 -16.99
CA SER A 43 3.20 11.97 -16.96
C SER A 43 3.64 11.42 -18.32
N LYS A 44 2.76 11.44 -19.32
CA LYS A 44 3.07 10.93 -20.66
C LYS A 44 4.30 11.62 -21.26
N GLY A 45 5.23 10.81 -21.75
CA GLY A 45 6.47 11.30 -22.36
C GLY A 45 7.58 11.68 -21.39
N ARG A 46 7.37 11.59 -20.09
CA ARG A 46 8.42 11.78 -19.08
C ARG A 46 9.33 10.55 -18.96
N GLU A 47 10.52 10.75 -18.43
CA GLU A 47 11.44 9.66 -18.08
C GLU A 47 10.77 8.73 -17.06
N LYS A 48 10.83 7.43 -17.32
CA LYS A 48 10.25 6.43 -16.40
C LYS A 48 11.12 6.22 -15.17
N PHE A 49 10.47 6.18 -14.02
CA PHE A 49 11.05 5.65 -12.79
C PHE A 49 10.28 4.40 -12.38
N VAL A 50 10.98 3.27 -12.31
CA VAL A 50 10.37 1.97 -11.96
C VAL A 50 10.90 1.51 -10.62
N LEU A 51 10.00 1.39 -9.65
CA LEU A 51 10.29 0.75 -8.36
C LEU A 51 9.75 -0.68 -8.39
N HIS A 52 10.63 -1.65 -8.30
CA HIS A 52 10.23 -3.05 -8.18
C HIS A 52 9.66 -3.34 -6.79
N ASP A 53 8.45 -3.88 -6.74
CA ASP A 53 7.82 -4.27 -5.48
C ASP A 53 8.23 -5.69 -5.09
N GLY A 54 8.65 -5.89 -3.84
CA GLY A 54 8.70 -7.20 -3.22
C GLY A 54 7.32 -7.53 -2.65
N PRO A 55 6.55 -8.41 -3.28
CA PRO A 55 5.18 -8.65 -2.88
C PRO A 55 5.12 -9.39 -1.53
N PRO A 56 4.21 -9.02 -0.62
CA PRO A 56 3.96 -9.79 0.59
C PRO A 56 3.18 -11.06 0.28
N TYR A 57 3.29 -12.06 1.15
CA TYR A 57 2.46 -13.26 1.08
C TYR A 57 0.98 -12.93 1.30
N ALA A 58 0.11 -13.58 0.51
CA ALA A 58 -1.34 -13.43 0.60
C ALA A 58 -1.94 -14.40 1.65
N ASN A 59 -1.32 -14.51 2.84
CA ASN A 59 -1.66 -15.53 3.84
C ASN A 59 -2.19 -14.98 5.16
N GLY A 60 -2.54 -13.71 5.22
CA GLY A 60 -3.05 -13.12 6.46
C GLY A 60 -3.25 -11.62 6.40
N ASN A 61 -3.48 -11.04 7.57
CA ASN A 61 -3.67 -9.61 7.71
C ASN A 61 -2.36 -8.84 7.53
N ILE A 62 -2.48 -7.62 7.04
CA ILE A 62 -1.34 -6.69 6.95
C ILE A 62 -0.83 -6.38 8.36
N HIS A 63 0.47 -6.56 8.58
CA HIS A 63 1.15 -6.22 9.81
C HIS A 63 2.01 -4.96 9.66
N MET A 64 2.54 -4.43 10.78
CA MET A 64 3.31 -3.18 10.78
C MET A 64 4.52 -3.20 9.85
N GLY A 65 5.19 -4.34 9.69
CA GLY A 65 6.30 -4.47 8.73
C GLY A 65 5.85 -4.29 7.28
N THR A 66 4.72 -4.86 6.91
CA THR A 66 4.12 -4.65 5.57
C THR A 66 3.71 -3.19 5.39
N ALA A 67 3.06 -2.59 6.40
CA ALA A 67 2.66 -1.19 6.36
C ALA A 67 3.87 -0.27 6.14
N LEU A 68 4.93 -0.44 6.94
CA LEU A 68 6.16 0.34 6.80
C LEU A 68 6.77 0.21 5.39
N ASN A 69 6.87 -1.01 4.89
CA ASN A 69 7.41 -1.28 3.55
C ASN A 69 6.60 -0.57 2.46
N LYS A 70 5.28 -0.67 2.50
CA LYS A 70 4.39 -0.04 1.50
C LYS A 70 4.39 1.48 1.59
N ILE A 71 4.41 2.04 2.80
CA ILE A 71 4.49 3.50 3.01
C ILE A 71 5.80 4.06 2.45
N LEU A 72 6.94 3.41 2.72
CA LEU A 72 8.23 3.86 2.19
C LEU A 72 8.26 3.83 0.65
N LYS A 73 7.72 2.78 0.04
CA LYS A 73 7.62 2.68 -1.42
C LYS A 73 6.69 3.74 -2.01
N ASP A 74 5.56 4.00 -1.38
CA ASP A 74 4.62 5.05 -1.78
C ASP A 74 5.27 6.44 -1.73
N ILE A 75 6.04 6.73 -0.68
CA ILE A 75 6.79 7.99 -0.56
C ILE A 75 7.80 8.14 -1.70
N ILE A 76 8.57 7.09 -2.00
CA ILE A 76 9.58 7.11 -3.07
C ILE A 76 8.91 7.34 -4.44
N VAL A 77 7.84 6.60 -4.74
CA VAL A 77 7.12 6.73 -6.00
C VAL A 77 6.51 8.13 -6.15
N LYS A 78 5.88 8.65 -5.10
CA LYS A 78 5.31 10.02 -5.10
C LYS A 78 6.38 11.09 -5.24
N PHE A 79 7.53 10.92 -4.57
CA PHE A 79 8.66 11.83 -4.71
C PHE A 79 9.11 11.93 -6.17
N HIS A 80 9.37 10.80 -6.83
CA HIS A 80 9.80 10.80 -8.24
C HIS A 80 8.72 11.31 -9.19
N GLN A 81 7.45 11.08 -8.88
CA GLN A 81 6.33 11.65 -9.64
C GLN A 81 6.32 13.19 -9.54
N MET A 82 6.55 13.74 -8.35
CA MET A 82 6.62 15.20 -8.14
C MET A 82 7.91 15.80 -8.72
N ASP A 83 9.00 15.03 -8.76
CA ASP A 83 10.26 15.40 -9.40
C ASP A 83 10.22 15.36 -10.94
N GLY A 84 9.05 15.14 -11.51
CA GLY A 84 8.81 15.23 -12.95
C GLY A 84 9.02 13.94 -13.72
N LYS A 85 9.15 12.81 -13.06
CA LYS A 85 9.25 11.49 -13.71
C LYS A 85 7.88 10.84 -13.89
N ASP A 86 7.78 9.88 -14.80
CA ASP A 86 6.64 8.97 -14.90
C ASP A 86 6.87 7.80 -13.94
N SER A 87 6.36 7.95 -12.71
CA SER A 87 6.56 7.01 -11.63
C SER A 87 5.27 6.27 -11.31
N ILE A 88 5.26 4.96 -11.60
CA ILE A 88 4.10 4.10 -11.36
C ILE A 88 4.41 3.13 -10.23
N TYR A 89 3.50 3.01 -9.26
CA TYR A 89 3.54 1.96 -8.28
C TYR A 89 2.61 0.82 -8.68
N VAL A 90 3.20 -0.35 -8.92
CA VAL A 90 2.46 -1.57 -9.25
C VAL A 90 2.56 -2.52 -8.08
N PRO A 91 1.53 -2.59 -7.23
CA PRO A 91 1.50 -3.52 -6.10
C PRO A 91 1.32 -4.97 -6.59
N GLY A 92 1.85 -5.91 -5.82
CA GLY A 92 1.70 -7.33 -6.07
C GLY A 92 1.46 -8.13 -4.79
N TRP A 93 1.10 -9.40 -4.96
CA TRP A 93 0.95 -10.38 -3.89
C TRP A 93 1.69 -11.66 -4.26
N ASP A 94 2.35 -12.26 -3.29
CA ASP A 94 2.89 -13.60 -3.42
C ASP A 94 1.79 -14.60 -3.02
N CYS A 95 1.25 -15.30 -4.02
CA CYS A 95 0.04 -16.11 -3.87
C CYS A 95 0.30 -17.62 -3.90
N HIS A 96 1.56 -18.08 -3.80
CA HIS A 96 1.91 -19.50 -3.84
C HIS A 96 3.03 -19.84 -2.85
N GLY A 97 3.27 -21.14 -2.67
CA GLY A 97 4.26 -21.69 -1.76
C GLY A 97 3.70 -22.13 -0.42
N LEU A 98 4.51 -22.85 0.35
CA LEU A 98 4.13 -23.48 1.61
C LEU A 98 3.37 -22.57 2.61
N PRO A 99 3.73 -21.29 2.80
CA PRO A 99 2.99 -20.42 3.74
C PRO A 99 1.54 -20.17 3.32
N ILE A 100 1.24 -20.15 2.02
CA ILE A 100 -0.12 -20.00 1.50
C ILE A 100 -0.86 -21.33 1.60
N GLU A 101 -0.26 -22.41 1.15
CA GLU A 101 -0.82 -23.77 1.19
C GLU A 101 -1.20 -24.16 2.60
N TRP A 102 -0.29 -23.98 3.56
CA TRP A 102 -0.56 -24.27 4.97
C TRP A 102 -1.72 -23.44 5.53
N LYS A 103 -1.85 -22.17 5.13
CA LYS A 103 -2.94 -21.32 5.59
C LYS A 103 -4.28 -21.75 5.03
N ILE A 104 -4.32 -22.19 3.80
CA ILE A 104 -5.52 -22.76 3.16
C ILE A 104 -5.88 -24.08 3.86
N GLU A 105 -4.90 -24.97 4.07
CA GLU A 105 -5.11 -26.22 4.77
C GLU A 105 -5.70 -26.00 6.18
N GLU A 106 -5.17 -25.04 6.94
CA GLU A 106 -5.70 -24.69 8.26
C GLU A 106 -7.18 -24.26 8.19
N GLN A 107 -7.55 -23.49 7.18
CA GLN A 107 -8.93 -23.03 7.01
C GLN A 107 -9.91 -24.16 6.63
N TYR A 108 -9.43 -25.12 5.84
CA TYR A 108 -10.26 -26.22 5.35
C TYR A 108 -10.07 -27.54 6.11
N LYS A 109 -9.32 -27.55 7.18
CA LYS A 109 -8.98 -28.72 8.00
C LYS A 109 -10.20 -29.53 8.48
N ASN A 110 -11.35 -28.91 8.56
CA ASN A 110 -12.63 -29.52 8.93
C ASN A 110 -13.58 -29.71 7.73
N CYS A 111 -13.11 -29.48 6.50
CA CYS A 111 -13.92 -29.64 5.31
C CYS A 111 -13.74 -31.04 4.74
N LEU A 112 -14.85 -31.78 4.64
CA LEU A 112 -14.87 -33.15 4.09
C LEU A 112 -14.34 -33.27 2.65
N LEU A 113 -14.29 -32.16 1.90
CA LEU A 113 -13.72 -32.11 0.55
C LEU A 113 -12.20 -32.20 0.52
N TYR A 114 -11.52 -32.00 1.64
CA TYR A 114 -10.06 -32.02 1.74
C TYR A 114 -9.51 -33.43 2.10
N THR A 115 -10.37 -34.37 2.41
CA THR A 115 -9.98 -35.75 2.80
C THR A 115 -9.89 -36.73 1.63
N SER A 116 -10.14 -36.30 0.40
CA SER A 116 -9.81 -37.12 -0.76
C SER A 116 -8.31 -36.95 -1.03
N ASP A 117 -7.55 -37.94 -0.59
CA ASP A 117 -6.13 -38.05 -0.84
C ASP A 117 -5.88 -38.09 -2.35
N ALA A 118 -5.27 -37.03 -2.89
CA ALA A 118 -4.89 -36.98 -4.31
C ALA A 118 -3.81 -38.01 -4.67
N ALA A 119 -3.37 -38.81 -3.70
CA ALA A 119 -2.41 -39.91 -3.88
C ALA A 119 -3.06 -41.24 -4.27
N ASP A 120 -4.40 -41.36 -4.22
CA ASP A 120 -5.12 -42.59 -4.55
C ASP A 120 -5.80 -42.56 -5.91
N ASP A 121 -5.40 -41.67 -6.82
CA ASP A 121 -5.86 -41.75 -8.21
C ASP A 121 -4.94 -42.67 -9.01
N PRO A 122 -5.46 -43.80 -9.57
CA PRO A 122 -4.67 -44.84 -10.24
C PRO A 122 -4.08 -44.42 -11.60
#